data_828687783c6c111bba644b74b096b37d
#
_entry.id   828687783c6c111bba644b74b096b37d
#
_cell.length_a   1.000
_cell.length_b   1.000
_cell.length_c   1.000
_cell.angle_alpha   90.00
_cell.angle_beta   90.00
_cell.angle_gamma   90.00
#
_symmetry.space_group_name_H-M   'P 1'
#
loop_
_entity.id
_entity.type
_entity.pdbx_description
1 polymer ?
#
loop_
_entity_poly.entity_id
_entity_poly.type
_entity_poly.pdbx_seq_one_letter_code
_entity_poly.pdbx_strand_id
1 'polypeptide(L)'
;MYLSNLSHPASRHSVYGTMHEKLLLEGPPMSGLTIALIVIIVIVVILAIALIAMYNNLVRMRNRVDNAWAQVNVQLQRRLDLIPNLVETVKGYASHESGTLQAVTEARTAAMAATTPEARAEAENMLTGALKTLFAVSEAYPDLKASANFLDLQAQLSETEDKISYMRQSYNDTVMKYNNGIQTFPAVIFAGMFGFRERELFEADAAASTAPQVSFS
;
A
#
# COMPACT_ATOMS: atom_id res chain seq x y z
N MET A 1 -17.62 15.78 105.85
CA MET A 1 -16.24 16.31 106.00
C MET A 1 -15.42 15.87 104.81
N TYR A 2 -14.85 16.83 104.05
CA TYR A 2 -13.82 16.75 103.00
C TYR A 2 -14.08 15.89 101.74
N LEU A 3 -14.46 16.52 100.60
CA LEU A 3 -13.66 17.11 99.51
C LEU A 3 -12.49 16.25 99.02
N SER A 4 -12.56 15.86 97.81
CA SER A 4 -11.48 16.28 96.88
C SER A 4 -11.88 16.03 95.38
N ASN A 5 -11.89 17.11 94.76
CA ASN A 5 -11.93 17.32 93.30
C ASN A 5 -10.66 16.73 92.63
N LEU A 6 -10.76 15.91 91.60
CA LEU A 6 -9.66 15.60 90.68
C LEU A 6 -10.12 15.89 89.27
N SER A 7 -9.73 17.07 88.83
CA SER A 7 -9.79 17.53 87.44
C SER A 7 -9.00 16.60 86.51
N HIS A 8 -9.68 16.14 85.54
CA HIS A 8 -9.07 15.35 84.41
C HIS A 8 -8.54 16.31 83.32
N PRO A 9 -7.27 16.29 82.95
CA PRO A 9 -6.77 16.96 81.80
C PRO A 9 -6.71 15.98 80.63
N ALA A 10 -7.82 15.77 79.91
CA ALA A 10 -7.83 14.96 78.76
C ALA A 10 -8.63 15.64 77.65
N SER A 11 -7.98 16.45 76.81
CA SER A 11 -8.49 16.77 75.46
C SER A 11 -7.57 17.63 74.58
N ARG A 12 -6.28 17.80 74.94
CA ARG A 12 -5.39 18.58 74.03
C ARG A 12 -4.62 17.77 73.00
N HIS A 13 -4.50 16.44 73.13
CA HIS A 13 -3.73 15.61 72.17
C HIS A 13 -4.52 15.20 70.90
N SER A 14 -5.85 15.23 70.93
CA SER A 14 -6.68 14.80 69.80
C SER A 14 -6.79 15.83 68.65
N VAL A 15 -6.67 17.13 68.96
CA VAL A 15 -6.89 18.19 67.98
C VAL A 15 -5.65 18.43 67.13
N TYR A 16 -4.45 18.19 67.66
CA TYR A 16 -3.22 18.37 66.89
C TYR A 16 -2.96 17.22 65.94
N GLY A 17 -3.39 16.00 66.20
CA GLY A 17 -3.27 14.85 65.30
C GLY A 17 -4.10 14.97 64.00
N THR A 18 -5.34 15.45 64.19
CA THR A 18 -6.26 15.61 63.02
C THR A 18 -5.92 16.82 62.14
N MET A 19 -5.27 17.85 62.69
CA MET A 19 -4.78 18.98 61.87
C MET A 19 -3.55 18.61 61.03
N HIS A 20 -2.61 17.82 61.60
CA HIS A 20 -1.42 17.39 60.90
C HIS A 20 -1.73 16.37 59.78
N GLU A 21 -2.71 15.51 60.02
CA GLU A 21 -3.16 14.51 59.04
C GLU A 21 -3.94 15.17 57.91
N LYS A 22 -4.73 16.21 58.15
CA LYS A 22 -5.39 17.00 57.10
C LYS A 22 -4.39 17.83 56.28
N LEU A 23 -3.33 18.37 56.89
CA LEU A 23 -2.31 19.12 56.17
C LEU A 23 -1.45 18.24 55.21
N LEU A 24 -1.34 16.93 55.52
CA LEU A 24 -0.61 15.98 54.70
C LEU A 24 -1.45 15.44 53.55
N LEU A 25 -2.79 15.54 53.64
CA LEU A 25 -3.71 15.07 52.59
C LEU A 25 -4.18 16.20 51.65
N GLU A 26 -4.13 17.46 52.08
CA GLU A 26 -4.40 18.63 51.26
C GLU A 26 -3.05 19.20 50.78
N GLY A 27 -2.60 18.72 49.60
CA GLY A 27 -1.51 19.39 48.91
C GLY A 27 -1.83 20.88 48.68
N PRO A 28 -0.83 21.76 48.53
CA PRO A 28 -1.06 23.20 48.39
C PRO A 28 -2.07 23.45 47.27
N PRO A 29 -3.04 24.38 47.44
CA PRO A 29 -4.05 24.66 46.44
C PRO A 29 -3.34 25.04 45.15
N MET A 30 -3.53 24.20 44.10
CA MET A 30 -2.89 24.41 42.80
C MET A 30 -3.34 25.76 42.25
N SER A 31 -2.40 26.67 42.03
CA SER A 31 -2.73 27.96 41.42
C SER A 31 -3.34 27.74 40.03
N GLY A 32 -4.27 28.63 39.61
CA GLY A 32 -4.87 28.52 38.25
C GLY A 32 -3.82 28.40 37.15
N LEU A 33 -2.64 28.99 37.35
CA LEU A 33 -1.50 28.90 36.41
C LEU A 33 -0.89 27.48 36.35
N THR A 34 -0.78 26.76 37.48
CA THR A 34 -0.27 25.38 37.46
C THR A 34 -1.26 24.43 36.80
N ILE A 35 -2.56 24.61 37.02
CA ILE A 35 -3.60 23.83 36.31
C ILE A 35 -3.53 24.09 34.80
N ALA A 36 -3.46 25.35 34.37
CA ALA A 36 -3.33 25.71 32.95
C ALA A 36 -2.09 25.08 32.31
N LEU A 37 -0.96 25.08 32.99
CA LEU A 37 0.30 24.50 32.50
C LEU A 37 0.19 22.98 32.38
N ILE A 38 -0.41 22.29 33.33
CA ILE A 38 -0.67 20.84 33.25
C ILE A 38 -1.58 20.52 32.07
N VAL A 39 -2.66 21.28 31.88
CA VAL A 39 -3.58 21.08 30.74
C VAL A 39 -2.85 21.26 29.39
N ILE A 40 -2.00 22.28 29.25
CA ILE A 40 -1.20 22.50 28.04
C ILE A 40 -0.25 21.33 27.82
N ILE A 41 0.45 20.86 28.84
CA ILE A 41 1.36 19.70 28.71
C ILE A 41 0.57 18.46 28.25
N VAL A 42 -0.58 18.18 28.84
CA VAL A 42 -1.43 17.04 28.46
C VAL A 42 -1.87 17.15 27.00
N ILE A 43 -2.29 18.34 26.55
CA ILE A 43 -2.67 18.56 25.14
C ILE A 43 -1.47 18.31 24.23
N VAL A 44 -0.29 18.82 24.53
CA VAL A 44 0.93 18.61 23.74
C VAL A 44 1.29 17.14 23.66
N VAL A 45 1.19 16.40 24.75
CA VAL A 45 1.46 14.95 24.79
C VAL A 45 0.46 14.19 23.92
N ILE A 46 -0.83 14.52 24.00
CA ILE A 46 -1.86 13.90 23.15
C ILE A 46 -1.58 14.17 21.66
N LEU A 47 -1.25 15.41 21.31
CA LEU A 47 -0.90 15.78 19.93
C LEU A 47 0.35 15.02 19.44
N ALA A 48 1.38 14.91 20.28
CA ALA A 48 2.59 14.16 19.94
C ALA A 48 2.29 12.67 19.68
N ILE A 49 1.48 12.04 20.54
CA ILE A 49 1.04 10.65 20.36
C ILE A 49 0.24 10.49 19.06
N ALA A 50 -0.68 11.42 18.76
CA ALA A 50 -1.45 11.41 17.53
C ALA A 50 -0.58 11.52 16.28
N LEU A 51 0.42 12.42 16.29
CA LEU A 51 1.38 12.57 15.19
C LEU A 51 2.23 11.30 14.97
N ILE A 52 2.72 10.68 16.04
CA ILE A 52 3.47 9.42 15.96
C ILE A 52 2.60 8.30 15.39
N ALA A 53 1.36 8.18 15.86
CA ALA A 53 0.42 7.18 15.36
C ALA A 53 0.11 7.39 13.87
N MET A 54 -0.10 8.63 13.46
CA MET A 54 -0.32 9.00 12.06
C MET A 54 0.90 8.67 11.20
N TYR A 55 2.10 9.07 11.61
CA TYR A 55 3.34 8.75 10.90
C TYR A 55 3.50 7.23 10.71
N ASN A 56 3.35 6.47 11.78
CA ASN A 56 3.45 5.01 11.73
C ASN A 56 2.39 4.39 10.82
N ASN A 57 1.19 4.98 10.75
CA ASN A 57 0.15 4.54 9.83
C ASN A 57 0.54 4.78 8.37
N LEU A 58 1.05 5.97 8.03
CA LEU A 58 1.51 6.30 6.68
C LEU A 58 2.69 5.41 6.24
N VAL A 59 3.64 5.12 7.15
CA VAL A 59 4.73 4.17 6.88
C VAL A 59 4.18 2.78 6.56
N ARG A 60 3.19 2.30 7.33
CA ARG A 60 2.56 0.99 7.06
C ARG A 60 1.85 0.97 5.70
N MET A 61 1.16 2.06 5.34
CA MET A 61 0.49 2.17 4.04
C MET A 61 1.49 2.17 2.89
N ARG A 62 2.59 2.94 3.01
CA ARG A 62 3.69 2.94 2.02
C ARG A 62 4.28 1.54 1.83
N ASN A 63 4.58 0.85 2.92
CA ASN A 63 5.13 -0.50 2.84
C ASN A 63 4.15 -1.51 2.20
N ARG A 64 2.83 -1.31 2.37
CA ARG A 64 1.83 -2.12 1.67
C ARG A 64 1.86 -1.88 0.16
N VAL A 65 2.04 -0.63 -0.28
CA VAL A 65 2.21 -0.31 -1.71
C VAL A 65 3.45 -0.99 -2.27
N ASP A 66 4.60 -0.87 -1.58
CA ASP A 66 5.85 -1.49 -2.01
C ASP A 66 5.74 -3.03 -2.08
N ASN A 67 5.05 -3.66 -1.12
CA ASN A 67 4.79 -5.11 -1.14
C ASN A 67 3.83 -5.52 -2.26
N ALA A 68 2.77 -4.74 -2.52
CA ALA A 68 1.84 -5.02 -3.61
C ALA A 68 2.55 -4.91 -4.97
N TRP A 69 3.41 -3.91 -5.14
CA TRP A 69 4.24 -3.76 -6.33
C TRP A 69 5.20 -4.94 -6.53
N ALA A 70 5.85 -5.40 -5.47
CA ALA A 70 6.73 -6.57 -5.54
C ALA A 70 5.98 -7.82 -6.02
N GLN A 71 4.73 -8.02 -5.58
CA GLN A 71 3.90 -9.15 -6.03
C GLN A 71 3.54 -9.05 -7.52
N VAL A 72 3.18 -7.86 -8.01
CA VAL A 72 2.98 -7.61 -9.46
C VAL A 72 4.25 -7.97 -10.23
N ASN A 73 5.40 -7.45 -9.81
CA ASN A 73 6.67 -7.69 -10.49
C ASN A 73 7.04 -9.18 -10.60
N VAL A 74 6.72 -9.99 -9.60
CA VAL A 74 6.96 -11.45 -9.65
C VAL A 74 6.19 -12.08 -10.81
N GLN A 75 4.93 -11.70 -11.04
CA GLN A 75 4.14 -12.25 -12.15
C GLN A 75 4.57 -11.69 -13.50
N LEU A 76 4.91 -10.40 -13.57
CA LEU A 76 5.47 -9.79 -14.78
C LEU A 76 6.78 -10.47 -15.17
N GLN A 77 7.67 -10.73 -14.21
CA GLN A 77 8.92 -11.45 -14.48
C GLN A 77 8.64 -12.87 -14.98
N ARG A 78 7.72 -13.62 -14.32
CA ARG A 78 7.33 -14.96 -14.78
C ARG A 78 6.85 -14.95 -16.24
N ARG A 79 6.04 -13.95 -16.61
CA ARG A 79 5.58 -13.78 -17.99
C ARG A 79 6.76 -13.60 -18.96
N LEU A 80 7.70 -12.71 -18.62
CA LEU A 80 8.89 -12.45 -19.45
C LEU A 80 9.79 -13.67 -19.59
N ASP A 81 9.85 -14.53 -18.58
CA ASP A 81 10.66 -15.75 -18.58
C ASP A 81 10.06 -16.85 -19.48
N LEU A 82 8.75 -16.83 -19.74
CA LEU A 82 8.08 -17.76 -20.64
C LEU A 82 8.29 -17.40 -22.14
N ILE A 83 8.52 -16.12 -22.45
CA ILE A 83 8.60 -15.62 -23.84
C ILE A 83 9.70 -16.29 -24.67
N PRO A 84 10.94 -16.48 -24.20
CA PRO A 84 11.98 -17.13 -25.01
C PRO A 84 11.59 -18.54 -25.44
N ASN A 85 11.00 -19.33 -24.56
CA ASN A 85 10.55 -20.68 -24.86
C ASN A 85 9.40 -20.68 -25.87
N LEU A 86 8.48 -19.71 -25.76
CA LEU A 86 7.40 -19.53 -26.72
C LEU A 86 7.96 -19.19 -28.12
N VAL A 87 8.87 -18.21 -28.20
CA VAL A 87 9.51 -17.79 -29.46
C VAL A 87 10.24 -18.96 -30.10
N GLU A 88 11.03 -19.72 -29.36
CA GLU A 88 11.75 -20.89 -29.91
C GLU A 88 10.79 -22.00 -30.35
N THR A 89 9.71 -22.24 -29.61
CA THR A 89 8.70 -23.23 -30.00
C THR A 89 8.02 -22.82 -31.31
N VAL A 90 7.55 -21.56 -31.41
CA VAL A 90 6.88 -21.05 -32.61
C VAL A 90 7.84 -21.05 -33.84
N LYS A 91 9.09 -20.63 -33.64
CA LYS A 91 10.13 -20.61 -34.72
C LYS A 91 10.36 -21.97 -35.33
N GLY A 92 10.21 -23.06 -34.56
CA GLY A 92 10.35 -24.43 -35.07
C GLY A 92 9.28 -24.82 -36.10
N TYR A 93 8.10 -24.19 -36.08
CA TYR A 93 6.96 -24.50 -36.94
C TYR A 93 6.64 -23.39 -37.95
N ALA A 94 6.90 -22.13 -37.56
CA ALA A 94 6.51 -20.92 -38.29
C ALA A 94 7.71 -19.99 -38.51
N SER A 95 8.80 -20.51 -39.07
CA SER A 95 10.07 -19.78 -39.30
C SER A 95 9.92 -18.57 -40.24
N HIS A 96 8.90 -18.54 -41.07
CA HIS A 96 8.62 -17.42 -41.98
C HIS A 96 7.98 -16.22 -41.31
N GLU A 97 7.50 -16.35 -40.07
CA GLU A 97 6.85 -15.32 -39.29
C GLU A 97 7.86 -14.46 -38.50
N SER A 98 8.99 -14.14 -39.12
CA SER A 98 10.10 -13.43 -38.45
C SER A 98 9.68 -12.07 -37.87
N GLY A 99 8.79 -11.33 -38.55
CA GLY A 99 8.28 -10.03 -38.04
C GLY A 99 7.48 -10.14 -36.76
N THR A 100 6.60 -11.15 -36.63
CA THR A 100 5.81 -11.40 -35.45
C THR A 100 6.70 -11.82 -34.27
N LEU A 101 7.66 -12.71 -34.51
CA LEU A 101 8.63 -13.16 -33.51
C LEU A 101 9.53 -12.01 -33.02
N GLN A 102 9.96 -11.14 -33.94
CA GLN A 102 10.74 -9.95 -33.61
C GLN A 102 9.93 -8.98 -32.76
N ALA A 103 8.68 -8.69 -33.13
CA ALA A 103 7.80 -7.79 -32.33
C ALA A 103 7.62 -8.28 -30.89
N VAL A 104 7.44 -9.59 -30.65
CA VAL A 104 7.36 -10.17 -29.32
C VAL A 104 8.67 -9.99 -28.55
N THR A 105 9.81 -10.20 -29.20
CA THR A 105 11.14 -10.06 -28.59
C THR A 105 11.45 -8.61 -28.23
N GLU A 106 11.09 -7.65 -29.08
CA GLU A 106 11.24 -6.22 -28.84
C GLU A 106 10.35 -5.75 -27.69
N ALA A 107 9.07 -6.16 -27.68
CA ALA A 107 8.15 -5.85 -26.59
C ALA A 107 8.63 -6.42 -25.25
N ARG A 108 9.16 -7.66 -25.25
CA ARG A 108 9.80 -8.24 -24.06
C ARG A 108 10.98 -7.39 -23.57
N THR A 109 11.84 -6.94 -24.49
CA THR A 109 13.01 -6.12 -24.14
C THR A 109 12.59 -4.78 -23.55
N ALA A 110 11.57 -4.13 -24.13
CA ALA A 110 10.99 -2.91 -23.58
C ALA A 110 10.44 -3.12 -22.17
N ALA A 111 9.70 -4.22 -21.95
CA ALA A 111 9.18 -4.57 -20.65
C ALA A 111 10.28 -4.83 -19.61
N MET A 112 11.39 -5.45 -19.99
CA MET A 112 12.54 -5.64 -19.09
C MET A 112 13.24 -4.32 -18.70
N ALA A 113 13.26 -3.35 -19.60
CA ALA A 113 13.92 -2.06 -19.38
C ALA A 113 13.08 -1.09 -18.54
N ALA A 114 11.77 -1.28 -18.46
CA ALA A 114 10.86 -0.42 -17.74
C ALA A 114 11.06 -0.54 -16.22
N THR A 115 11.27 0.59 -15.53
CA THR A 115 11.60 0.64 -14.10
C THR A 115 10.50 1.24 -13.22
N THR A 116 9.62 2.09 -13.81
CA THR A 116 8.47 2.66 -13.08
C THR A 116 7.19 1.86 -13.32
N PRO A 117 6.21 1.92 -12.41
CA PRO A 117 4.92 1.25 -12.62
C PRO A 117 4.22 1.68 -13.91
N GLU A 118 4.25 2.97 -14.24
CA GLU A 118 3.64 3.54 -15.45
C GLU A 118 4.34 3.00 -16.73
N ALA A 119 5.68 3.16 -16.82
CA ALA A 119 6.45 2.64 -17.95
C ALA A 119 6.30 1.13 -18.12
N ARG A 120 6.19 0.39 -17.00
CA ARG A 120 5.96 -1.05 -16.99
C ARG A 120 4.59 -1.39 -17.54
N ALA A 121 3.55 -0.64 -17.18
CA ALA A 121 2.19 -0.85 -17.70
C ALA A 121 2.13 -0.66 -19.22
N GLU A 122 2.77 0.39 -19.75
CA GLU A 122 2.84 0.65 -21.19
C GLU A 122 3.56 -0.49 -21.94
N ALA A 123 4.71 -0.92 -21.44
CA ALA A 123 5.47 -2.01 -22.05
C ALA A 123 4.73 -3.37 -22.00
N GLU A 124 4.00 -3.64 -20.92
CA GLU A 124 3.16 -4.85 -20.79
C GLU A 124 1.97 -4.81 -21.75
N ASN A 125 1.38 -3.64 -22.03
CA ASN A 125 0.33 -3.49 -23.04
C ASN A 125 0.88 -3.80 -24.44
N MET A 126 2.10 -3.33 -24.77
CA MET A 126 2.78 -3.66 -26.02
C MET A 126 3.03 -5.17 -26.15
N LEU A 127 3.51 -5.81 -25.08
CA LEU A 127 3.75 -7.26 -25.07
C LEU A 127 2.46 -8.05 -25.21
N THR A 128 1.38 -7.63 -24.55
CA THR A 128 0.05 -8.23 -24.72
C THR A 128 -0.44 -8.16 -26.17
N GLY A 129 -0.26 -7.01 -26.83
CA GLY A 129 -0.58 -6.84 -28.25
C GLY A 129 0.23 -7.76 -29.16
N ALA A 130 1.54 -7.84 -28.95
CA ALA A 130 2.43 -8.70 -29.71
C ALA A 130 2.09 -10.20 -29.52
N LEU A 131 1.78 -10.62 -28.29
CA LEU A 131 1.36 -12.01 -28.01
C LEU A 131 0.01 -12.35 -28.64
N LYS A 132 -0.97 -11.44 -28.62
CA LYS A 132 -2.25 -11.64 -29.34
C LYS A 132 -2.03 -11.87 -30.81
N THR A 133 -1.14 -11.10 -31.44
CA THR A 133 -0.77 -11.27 -32.87
C THR A 133 -0.11 -12.62 -33.08
N LEU A 134 0.83 -13.02 -32.22
CA LEU A 134 1.51 -14.33 -32.34
C LEU A 134 0.52 -15.49 -32.25
N PHE A 135 -0.42 -15.45 -31.30
CA PHE A 135 -1.45 -16.48 -31.16
C PHE A 135 -2.42 -16.51 -32.36
N ALA A 136 -2.78 -15.34 -32.90
CA ALA A 136 -3.58 -15.28 -34.14
C ALA A 136 -2.86 -15.92 -35.32
N VAL A 137 -1.56 -15.66 -35.50
CA VAL A 137 -0.74 -16.29 -36.53
C VAL A 137 -0.64 -17.80 -36.33
N SER A 138 -0.54 -18.29 -35.10
CA SER A 138 -0.43 -19.73 -34.82
C SER A 138 -1.62 -20.55 -35.32
N GLU A 139 -2.79 -19.92 -35.49
CA GLU A 139 -3.99 -20.57 -36.03
C GLU A 139 -3.80 -21.05 -37.48
N ALA A 140 -2.88 -20.44 -38.25
CA ALA A 140 -2.51 -20.84 -39.59
C ALA A 140 -1.56 -22.06 -39.65
N TYR A 141 -1.05 -22.52 -38.49
CA TYR A 141 -0.07 -23.60 -38.39
C TYR A 141 -0.62 -24.76 -37.54
N PRO A 142 -1.35 -25.72 -38.12
CA PRO A 142 -2.02 -26.81 -37.37
C PRO A 142 -1.06 -27.65 -36.52
N ASP A 143 0.16 -27.92 -37.00
CA ASP A 143 1.15 -28.70 -36.26
C ASP A 143 1.66 -27.95 -34.99
N LEU A 144 1.83 -26.64 -35.06
CA LEU A 144 2.17 -25.81 -33.92
C LEU A 144 1.01 -25.81 -32.91
N LYS A 145 -0.21 -25.64 -33.42
CA LYS A 145 -1.41 -25.63 -32.57
C LYS A 145 -1.63 -26.97 -31.84
N ALA A 146 -1.19 -28.08 -32.45
CA ALA A 146 -1.26 -29.42 -31.83
C ALA A 146 -0.06 -29.72 -30.93
N SER A 147 0.97 -28.87 -30.92
CA SER A 147 2.16 -29.07 -30.07
C SER A 147 1.83 -28.96 -28.59
N ALA A 148 2.14 -30.00 -27.83
CA ALA A 148 1.92 -30.01 -26.38
C ALA A 148 2.68 -28.88 -25.67
N ASN A 149 3.91 -28.59 -26.11
CA ASN A 149 4.72 -27.51 -25.55
C ASN A 149 4.10 -26.12 -25.77
N PHE A 150 3.54 -25.89 -26.98
CA PHE A 150 2.88 -24.63 -27.30
C PHE A 150 1.62 -24.45 -26.48
N LEU A 151 0.79 -25.48 -26.36
CA LEU A 151 -0.44 -25.46 -25.56
C LEU A 151 -0.14 -25.20 -24.08
N ASP A 152 0.90 -25.82 -23.51
CA ASP A 152 1.32 -25.61 -22.14
C ASP A 152 1.80 -24.16 -21.91
N LEU A 153 2.64 -23.63 -22.82
CA LEU A 153 3.12 -22.24 -22.74
C LEU A 153 1.96 -21.23 -22.87
N GLN A 154 1.01 -21.50 -23.77
CA GLN A 154 -0.19 -20.68 -23.93
C GLN A 154 -1.03 -20.68 -22.66
N ALA A 155 -1.23 -21.84 -22.04
CA ALA A 155 -1.98 -21.96 -20.79
C ALA A 155 -1.27 -21.22 -19.62
N GLN A 156 0.06 -21.37 -19.52
CA GLN A 156 0.84 -20.66 -18.48
C GLN A 156 0.82 -19.14 -18.68
N LEU A 157 0.89 -18.66 -19.93
CA LEU A 157 0.80 -17.23 -20.23
C LEU A 157 -0.60 -16.68 -19.91
N SER A 158 -1.67 -17.42 -20.23
CA SER A 158 -3.04 -17.04 -19.87
C SER A 158 -3.23 -16.97 -18.35
N GLU A 159 -2.77 -17.99 -17.61
CA GLU A 159 -2.81 -18.00 -16.15
C GLU A 159 -2.04 -16.80 -15.54
N THR A 160 -0.89 -16.48 -16.14
CA THR A 160 -0.06 -15.37 -15.67
C THR A 160 -0.74 -14.03 -15.94
N GLU A 161 -1.41 -13.87 -17.10
CA GLU A 161 -2.19 -12.67 -17.43
C GLU A 161 -3.34 -12.43 -16.43
N ASP A 162 -4.09 -13.49 -16.11
CA ASP A 162 -5.17 -13.42 -15.11
C ASP A 162 -4.63 -12.98 -13.74
N LYS A 163 -3.49 -13.53 -13.34
CA LYS A 163 -2.83 -13.15 -12.08
C LYS A 163 -2.34 -11.71 -12.10
N ILE A 164 -1.73 -11.25 -13.20
CA ILE A 164 -1.29 -9.87 -13.38
C ILE A 164 -2.49 -8.92 -13.28
N SER A 165 -3.58 -9.22 -13.96
CA SER A 165 -4.80 -8.42 -13.94
C SER A 165 -5.34 -8.25 -12.51
N TYR A 166 -5.46 -9.34 -11.76
CA TYR A 166 -5.90 -9.31 -10.37
C TYR A 166 -4.95 -8.51 -9.46
N MET A 167 -3.63 -8.78 -9.58
CA MET A 167 -2.64 -8.10 -8.75
C MET A 167 -2.51 -6.62 -9.07
N ARG A 168 -2.69 -6.21 -10.34
CA ARG A 168 -2.76 -4.82 -10.77
C ARG A 168 -3.90 -4.08 -10.09
N GLN A 169 -5.08 -4.66 -10.07
CA GLN A 169 -6.22 -4.06 -9.36
C GLN A 169 -5.92 -3.89 -7.88
N SER A 170 -5.40 -4.93 -7.23
CA SER A 170 -5.02 -4.89 -5.80
C SER A 170 -3.94 -3.85 -5.50
N TYR A 171 -2.95 -3.70 -6.40
CA TYR A 171 -1.92 -2.66 -6.31
C TYR A 171 -2.54 -1.27 -6.40
N ASN A 172 -3.37 -1.02 -7.41
CA ASN A 172 -4.03 0.27 -7.62
C ASN A 172 -4.92 0.66 -6.42
N ASP A 173 -5.69 -0.28 -5.88
CA ASP A 173 -6.49 -0.06 -4.67
C ASP A 173 -5.61 0.32 -3.46
N THR A 174 -4.44 -0.31 -3.36
CA THR A 174 -3.49 -0.04 -2.27
C THR A 174 -2.84 1.34 -2.44
N VAL A 175 -2.48 1.71 -3.67
CA VAL A 175 -1.96 3.05 -4.01
C VAL A 175 -3.01 4.12 -3.74
N MET A 176 -4.26 3.93 -4.18
CA MET A 176 -5.35 4.88 -3.93
C MET A 176 -5.56 5.10 -2.42
N LYS A 177 -5.56 4.04 -1.61
CA LYS A 177 -5.68 4.15 -0.14
C LYS A 177 -4.52 4.92 0.47
N TYR A 178 -3.29 4.69 -0.01
CA TYR A 178 -2.11 5.42 0.45
C TYR A 178 -2.18 6.90 0.02
N ASN A 179 -2.43 7.18 -1.26
CA ASN A 179 -2.51 8.55 -1.77
C ASN A 179 -3.61 9.35 -1.05
N ASN A 180 -4.80 8.77 -0.86
CA ASN A 180 -5.85 9.37 -0.06
C ASN A 180 -5.40 9.61 1.39
N GLY A 181 -4.65 8.66 1.97
CA GLY A 181 -4.13 8.77 3.34
C GLY A 181 -3.19 9.94 3.55
N ILE A 182 -2.37 10.30 2.57
CA ILE A 182 -1.47 11.46 2.64
C ILE A 182 -2.14 12.78 2.29
N GLN A 183 -3.27 12.76 1.57
CA GLN A 183 -4.02 13.94 1.13
C GLN A 183 -5.12 14.38 2.11
N THR A 184 -5.53 13.50 3.03
CA THR A 184 -6.61 13.80 3.99
C THR A 184 -6.08 14.49 5.23
N PHE A 185 -6.92 15.34 5.86
CA PHE A 185 -6.61 15.97 7.14
C PHE A 185 -6.62 14.91 8.27
N PRO A 186 -5.70 14.98 9.26
CA PRO A 186 -4.63 15.98 9.43
C PRO A 186 -3.32 15.65 8.68
N ALA A 187 -3.20 14.49 8.04
CA ALA A 187 -1.98 13.98 7.44
C ALA A 187 -1.41 14.90 6.35
N VAL A 188 -2.27 15.55 5.56
CA VAL A 188 -1.87 16.44 4.46
C VAL A 188 -0.93 17.58 4.89
N ILE A 189 -1.04 18.05 6.14
CA ILE A 189 -0.19 19.10 6.68
C ILE A 189 1.26 18.61 6.87
N PHE A 190 1.43 17.36 7.27
CA PHE A 190 2.70 16.81 7.72
C PHE A 190 3.34 15.83 6.71
N ALA A 191 2.53 15.22 5.83
CA ALA A 191 2.99 14.19 4.91
C ALA A 191 4.20 14.64 4.08
N GLY A 192 4.13 15.83 3.47
CA GLY A 192 5.22 16.40 2.69
C GLY A 192 6.50 16.63 3.50
N MET A 193 6.37 17.08 4.75
CA MET A 193 7.52 17.32 5.67
C MET A 193 8.23 16.00 6.01
N PHE A 194 7.50 14.90 6.10
CA PHE A 194 8.04 13.56 6.38
C PHE A 194 8.43 12.79 5.10
N GLY A 195 8.38 13.43 3.93
CA GLY A 195 8.80 12.83 2.66
C GLY A 195 7.81 11.81 2.10
N PHE A 196 6.56 11.80 2.55
CA PHE A 196 5.51 11.01 1.90
C PHE A 196 5.05 11.73 0.64
N ARG A 197 5.12 11.00 -0.49
CA ARG A 197 4.71 11.48 -1.82
C ARG A 197 3.73 10.50 -2.43
N GLU A 198 2.92 10.98 -3.33
CA GLU A 198 2.01 10.14 -4.12
C GLU A 198 2.76 9.07 -4.87
N ARG A 199 2.11 7.93 -5.02
CA ARG A 199 2.57 6.79 -5.80
C ARG A 199 1.76 6.68 -7.08
N GLU A 200 2.43 6.27 -8.15
CA GLU A 200 1.85 6.07 -9.47
C GLU A 200 0.96 4.82 -9.47
N LEU A 201 -0.10 4.87 -10.26
CA LEU A 201 -0.95 3.73 -10.54
C LEU A 201 -0.31 2.87 -11.65
N PHE A 202 -0.62 1.60 -11.66
CA PHE A 202 -0.35 0.71 -12.76
C PHE A 202 -1.58 0.74 -13.68
N GLU A 203 -1.64 1.72 -14.60
CA GLU A 203 -2.82 1.94 -15.44
C GLU A 203 -2.89 0.91 -16.57
N ALA A 204 -4.10 0.41 -16.83
CA ALA A 204 -4.42 -0.25 -18.07
C ALA A 204 -4.71 0.81 -19.13
N ASP A 205 -4.47 0.46 -20.39
CA ASP A 205 -4.73 1.28 -21.57
C ASP A 205 -5.95 2.21 -21.41
N ALA A 206 -5.77 3.51 -21.60
CA ALA A 206 -6.84 4.50 -21.58
C ALA A 206 -7.98 4.17 -22.60
N ALA A 207 -7.68 3.36 -23.60
CA ALA A 207 -8.64 2.84 -24.56
C ALA A 207 -9.68 1.88 -23.94
N ALA A 208 -9.35 1.19 -22.82
CA ALA A 208 -10.28 0.32 -22.11
C ALA A 208 -11.22 1.11 -21.18
N SER A 209 -10.91 2.36 -20.86
CA SER A 209 -11.72 3.23 -20.00
C SER A 209 -12.78 4.05 -20.74
N THR A 210 -12.74 4.10 -22.06
CA THR A 210 -13.82 4.70 -22.86
C THR A 210 -14.97 3.71 -22.98
N ALA A 211 -16.03 3.96 -22.23
CA ALA A 211 -17.30 3.25 -22.41
C ALA A 211 -17.72 3.33 -23.87
N PRO A 212 -18.12 2.21 -24.53
CA PRO A 212 -18.60 2.24 -25.89
C PRO A 212 -19.77 3.20 -25.99
N GLN A 213 -19.65 4.21 -26.85
CA GLN A 213 -20.77 5.10 -27.17
C GLN A 213 -21.82 4.28 -27.91
N VAL A 214 -22.88 3.92 -27.22
CA VAL A 214 -24.06 3.31 -27.81
C VAL A 214 -24.85 4.44 -28.48
N SER A 215 -24.72 4.57 -29.80
CA SER A 215 -25.57 5.45 -30.63
C SER A 215 -26.83 4.68 -30.98
N PHE A 216 -27.92 5.06 -30.37
CA PHE A 216 -29.26 4.63 -30.82
C PHE A 216 -29.68 5.59 -31.94
N SER A 217 -29.55 5.17 -33.20
CA SER A 217 -30.15 5.80 -34.39
C SER A 217 -31.34 4.98 -34.86
#